data_40554b7f7be637e68c659ac0f272427e
#
_entry.id   40554b7f7be637e68c659ac0f272427e
#
_cell.length_a   1.000
_cell.length_b   1.000
_cell.length_c   1.000
_cell.angle_alpha   90.00
_cell.angle_beta   90.00
_cell.angle_gamma   90.00
#
_symmetry.space_group_name_H-M   'P 1'
#
loop_
_entity.id
_entity.type
_entity.pdbx_description
1 polymer ?
#
loop_
_entity_poly.entity_id
_entity_poly.type
_entity_poly.pdbx_seq_one_letter_code
_entity_poly.pdbx_strand_id
1 'polypeptide(L)'
;MLSLSNPQNIFLNGLCTKYRAYVGGFGSGKTFVGCLDILIFASKNPKTLQGYFGPTYPAIRDIFFPTFEEAASMMGFSIDVKESNKEVHLYRGRAYYGTVICRSMDNPSSIVGFKIARALVDEIDTLPKKKANDAWNRIVARLRLVIPGVENGIGVTTTPEGFLFVYDRFKKNPTESYSMVQASTYENERYLPPDYISSLRETYPDQLINAYVRGDFVNLKSGTVYRSYDRSKHRSYEHVRPGDNLLIGMDFNIDKMAATIYVRRGKELHAVDQIAAGYNTPEVAEIIKNRYSDNKVVIYPDSSGKNRGRLGGAAESDIAILEQEYSFICRYNSTNPAVKDRINATNKAFESGLLFVNDHLCPDVADCFEQQTYNENGEPDKKSGRDHQNDASTYPVAYEMPVIKPAANLQVNFSR
;
A
#
# COMPACT_ATOMS: atom_id res chain seq x y z
N MET A 1 32.90 -2.23 1.52
CA MET A 1 32.82 -1.32 0.35
C MET A 1 31.40 -1.36 -0.15
N LEU A 2 30.72 -0.22 -0.30
CA LEU A 2 29.34 -0.16 -0.81
C LEU A 2 29.32 -0.61 -2.27
N SER A 3 28.57 -1.67 -2.57
CA SER A 3 28.45 -2.20 -3.93
C SER A 3 27.04 -1.93 -4.46
N LEU A 4 26.92 -1.00 -5.40
CA LEU A 4 25.67 -0.63 -6.04
C LEU A 4 25.32 -1.58 -7.18
N SER A 5 24.02 -1.80 -7.40
CA SER A 5 23.52 -2.41 -8.63
C SER A 5 23.69 -1.45 -9.82
N ASN A 6 23.63 -1.98 -11.05
CA ASN A 6 23.77 -1.12 -12.24
C ASN A 6 22.70 -0.01 -12.29
N PRO A 7 21.40 -0.25 -12.07
CA PRO A 7 20.40 0.82 -12.04
C PRO A 7 20.65 1.86 -10.94
N GLN A 8 21.11 1.43 -9.75
CA GLN A 8 21.48 2.35 -8.67
C GLN A 8 22.62 3.29 -9.09
N ASN A 9 23.64 2.71 -9.75
CA ASN A 9 24.74 3.53 -10.27
C ASN A 9 24.29 4.49 -11.35
N ILE A 10 23.43 4.05 -12.29
CA ILE A 10 22.83 4.93 -13.30
C ILE A 10 22.06 6.07 -12.65
N PHE A 11 21.23 5.80 -11.65
CA PHE A 11 20.44 6.82 -10.93
C PHE A 11 21.33 7.88 -10.27
N LEU A 12 22.40 7.45 -9.59
CA LEU A 12 23.29 8.35 -8.85
C LEU A 12 24.26 9.14 -9.75
N ASN A 13 24.79 8.50 -10.79
CA ASN A 13 25.93 9.00 -11.56
C ASN A 13 25.65 9.16 -13.06
N GLY A 14 24.66 8.45 -13.62
CA GLY A 14 24.36 8.45 -15.05
C GLY A 14 23.26 9.42 -15.46
N LEU A 15 22.31 9.73 -14.58
CA LEU A 15 21.23 10.66 -14.86
C LEU A 15 21.64 12.09 -14.47
N CYS A 16 21.85 12.95 -15.44
CA CYS A 16 22.31 14.33 -15.25
C CYS A 16 21.18 15.36 -15.32
N THR A 17 19.91 14.96 -15.27
CA THR A 17 18.76 15.84 -15.35
C THR A 17 18.34 16.38 -13.98
N LYS A 18 17.62 17.49 -13.98
CA LYS A 18 17.12 18.13 -12.75
C LYS A 18 16.20 17.24 -11.93
N TYR A 19 15.34 16.46 -12.61
CA TYR A 19 14.39 15.52 -12.03
C TYR A 19 14.74 14.12 -12.50
N ARG A 20 15.08 13.25 -11.57
CA ARG A 20 15.55 11.89 -11.86
C ARG A 20 14.67 10.89 -11.13
N ALA A 21 14.22 9.83 -11.80
CA ALA A 21 13.43 8.78 -11.17
C ALA A 21 14.13 7.42 -11.20
N TYR A 22 14.09 6.74 -10.08
CA TYR A 22 14.38 5.31 -9.94
C TYR A 22 13.06 4.58 -9.74
N VAL A 23 12.60 3.89 -10.76
CA VAL A 23 11.37 3.10 -10.76
C VAL A 23 11.75 1.64 -10.61
N GLY A 24 11.31 0.99 -9.54
CA GLY A 24 11.78 -0.36 -9.30
C GLY A 24 10.80 -1.27 -8.57
N GLY A 25 10.99 -2.58 -8.74
CA GLY A 25 10.22 -3.61 -8.02
C GLY A 25 10.47 -3.59 -6.51
N PHE A 26 9.70 -4.36 -5.76
CA PHE A 26 9.91 -4.53 -4.32
C PHE A 26 11.30 -5.12 -4.06
N GLY A 27 11.99 -4.60 -3.05
CA GLY A 27 13.34 -5.06 -2.72
C GLY A 27 14.43 -4.64 -3.72
N SER A 28 14.15 -3.82 -4.76
CA SER A 28 15.16 -3.32 -5.70
C SER A 28 16.12 -2.28 -5.11
N GLY A 29 15.98 -1.93 -3.83
CA GLY A 29 16.84 -0.95 -3.15
C GLY A 29 16.50 0.51 -3.44
N LYS A 30 15.26 0.82 -3.85
CA LYS A 30 14.76 2.17 -4.19
C LYS A 30 15.02 3.21 -3.12
N THR A 31 14.41 3.02 -1.94
CA THR A 31 14.53 3.98 -0.84
C THR A 31 15.97 4.15 -0.39
N PHE A 32 16.75 3.06 -0.37
CA PHE A 32 18.16 3.08 -0.03
C PHE A 32 18.98 3.96 -1.01
N VAL A 33 18.83 3.78 -2.32
CA VAL A 33 19.55 4.61 -3.31
C VAL A 33 19.10 6.07 -3.27
N GLY A 34 17.83 6.34 -2.96
CA GLY A 34 17.34 7.69 -2.72
C GLY A 34 17.97 8.33 -1.48
N CYS A 35 18.15 7.56 -0.40
CA CYS A 35 18.89 8.02 0.79
C CYS A 35 20.34 8.34 0.46
N LEU A 36 21.00 7.51 -0.35
CA LEU A 36 22.37 7.79 -0.81
C LEU A 36 22.46 9.07 -1.62
N ASP A 37 21.48 9.38 -2.47
CA ASP A 37 21.45 10.63 -3.25
C ASP A 37 21.47 11.87 -2.33
N ILE A 38 20.65 11.87 -1.26
CA ILE A 38 20.64 12.92 -0.25
C ILE A 38 22.00 13.02 0.46
N LEU A 39 22.56 11.89 0.88
CA LEU A 39 23.82 11.85 1.62
C LEU A 39 25.01 12.28 0.76
N ILE A 40 25.08 11.86 -0.51
CA ILE A 40 26.09 12.30 -1.46
C ILE A 40 26.01 13.82 -1.65
N PHE A 41 24.79 14.35 -1.80
CA PHE A 41 24.59 15.79 -1.93
C PHE A 41 25.05 16.53 -0.66
N ALA A 42 24.66 16.06 0.54
CA ALA A 42 25.09 16.66 1.80
C ALA A 42 26.61 16.61 2.00
N SER A 43 27.27 15.52 1.58
CA SER A 43 28.72 15.37 1.66
C SER A 43 29.44 16.40 0.80
N LYS A 44 28.92 16.72 -0.38
CA LYS A 44 29.47 17.72 -1.30
C LYS A 44 29.11 19.16 -0.93
N ASN A 45 27.96 19.34 -0.28
CA ASN A 45 27.38 20.65 0.04
C ASN A 45 26.98 20.70 1.53
N PRO A 46 27.96 20.75 2.45
CA PRO A 46 27.67 20.73 3.88
C PRO A 46 26.85 21.93 4.33
N LYS A 47 26.11 21.76 5.44
CA LYS A 47 25.25 22.79 6.08
C LYS A 47 24.07 23.24 5.20
N THR A 48 23.63 22.41 4.23
CA THR A 48 22.48 22.71 3.38
C THR A 48 21.21 22.06 3.91
N LEU A 49 20.07 22.64 3.51
CA LEU A 49 18.75 22.06 3.76
C LEU A 49 18.33 21.22 2.56
N GLN A 50 17.86 20.03 2.86
CA GLN A 50 17.36 19.04 1.90
C GLN A 50 15.94 18.62 2.30
N GLY A 51 15.20 17.96 1.45
CA GLY A 51 13.85 17.49 1.73
C GLY A 51 13.68 16.01 1.47
N TYR A 52 12.90 15.36 2.32
CA TYR A 52 12.33 14.04 2.08
C TYR A 52 10.81 14.13 2.11
N PHE A 53 10.18 13.54 1.10
CA PHE A 53 8.74 13.55 0.93
C PHE A 53 8.23 12.12 0.75
N GLY A 54 7.64 11.56 1.80
CA GLY A 54 7.05 10.22 1.79
C GLY A 54 5.53 10.25 1.62
N PRO A 55 4.88 9.11 1.32
CA PRO A 55 3.43 9.06 1.12
C PRO A 55 2.66 9.46 2.38
N THR A 56 3.06 8.96 3.54
CA THR A 56 2.46 9.26 4.86
C THR A 56 3.54 9.45 5.92
N TYR A 57 3.20 10.06 7.06
CA TYR A 57 4.18 10.20 8.14
C TYR A 57 4.57 8.85 8.80
N PRO A 58 3.67 7.89 9.01
CA PRO A 58 4.08 6.55 9.42
C PRO A 58 5.10 5.90 8.48
N ALA A 59 4.94 6.04 7.15
CA ALA A 59 5.92 5.54 6.20
C ALA A 59 7.29 6.23 6.34
N ILE A 60 7.31 7.54 6.63
CA ILE A 60 8.54 8.28 6.92
C ILE A 60 9.23 7.69 8.15
N ARG A 61 8.49 7.50 9.25
CA ARG A 61 9.03 6.98 10.51
C ARG A 61 9.52 5.55 10.39
N ASP A 62 8.72 4.70 9.78
CA ASP A 62 8.92 3.24 9.84
C ASP A 62 9.82 2.73 8.70
N ILE A 63 9.98 3.50 7.60
CA ILE A 63 10.76 3.10 6.43
C ILE A 63 11.95 4.03 6.21
N PHE A 64 11.68 5.34 6.09
CA PHE A 64 12.76 6.28 5.73
C PHE A 64 13.79 6.43 6.86
N PHE A 65 13.39 6.69 8.10
CA PHE A 65 14.36 6.93 9.17
C PHE A 65 15.32 5.76 9.35
N PRO A 66 14.90 4.49 9.48
CA PRO A 66 15.83 3.38 9.62
C PRO A 66 16.69 3.17 8.37
N THR A 67 16.12 3.29 7.16
CA THR A 67 16.90 3.15 5.92
C THR A 67 17.93 4.28 5.77
N PHE A 68 17.56 5.50 6.18
CA PHE A 68 18.46 6.64 6.11
C PHE A 68 19.60 6.55 7.14
N GLU A 69 19.32 6.01 8.33
CA GLU A 69 20.34 5.74 9.35
C GLU A 69 21.35 4.71 8.87
N GLU A 70 20.88 3.61 8.26
CA GLU A 70 21.72 2.59 7.65
C GLU A 70 22.65 3.20 6.59
N ALA A 71 22.06 3.91 5.61
CA ALA A 71 22.81 4.54 4.53
C ALA A 71 23.81 5.60 5.06
N ALA A 72 23.42 6.40 6.05
CA ALA A 72 24.26 7.40 6.70
C ALA A 72 25.46 6.75 7.37
N SER A 73 25.23 5.70 8.16
CA SER A 73 26.29 4.94 8.82
C SER A 73 27.33 4.41 7.84
N MET A 74 26.87 3.81 6.71
CA MET A 74 27.76 3.31 5.65
C MET A 74 28.63 4.42 5.01
N MET A 75 28.16 5.67 5.01
CA MET A 75 28.88 6.82 4.50
C MET A 75 29.68 7.58 5.56
N GLY A 76 29.72 7.08 6.79
CA GLY A 76 30.44 7.70 7.92
C GLY A 76 29.73 8.93 8.49
N PHE A 77 28.41 9.00 8.35
CA PHE A 77 27.56 9.99 9.02
C PHE A 77 26.84 9.35 10.21
N SER A 78 26.51 10.15 11.19
CA SER A 78 25.49 9.87 12.20
C SER A 78 24.29 10.78 12.00
N ILE A 79 23.13 10.35 12.42
CA ILE A 79 21.90 11.11 12.31
C ILE A 79 21.30 11.38 13.71
N ASP A 80 20.55 12.46 13.81
CA ASP A 80 19.74 12.80 14.98
C ASP A 80 18.33 13.14 14.50
N VAL A 81 17.38 12.23 14.76
CA VAL A 81 15.99 12.35 14.32
C VAL A 81 15.22 13.22 15.31
N LYS A 82 14.69 14.34 14.84
CA LYS A 82 13.82 15.26 15.56
C LYS A 82 12.36 15.04 15.15
N GLU A 83 11.72 14.03 15.72
CA GLU A 83 10.37 13.64 15.32
C GLU A 83 9.34 14.77 15.45
N SER A 84 9.41 15.57 16.53
CA SER A 84 8.50 16.70 16.75
C SER A 84 8.60 17.75 15.65
N ASN A 85 9.80 18.01 15.15
CA ASN A 85 10.08 18.95 14.07
C ASN A 85 9.91 18.33 12.68
N LYS A 86 9.87 16.99 12.63
CA LYS A 86 9.89 16.22 11.38
C LYS A 86 11.15 16.55 10.56
N GLU A 87 12.29 16.39 11.19
CA GLU A 87 13.60 16.71 10.65
C GLU A 87 14.63 15.66 11.05
N VAL A 88 15.64 15.46 10.19
CA VAL A 88 16.80 14.63 10.49
C VAL A 88 18.05 15.48 10.32
N HIS A 89 18.83 15.59 11.39
CA HIS A 89 20.10 16.32 11.39
C HIS A 89 21.25 15.36 11.09
N LEU A 90 22.13 15.74 10.19
CA LEU A 90 23.30 14.98 9.76
C LEU A 90 24.57 15.49 10.44
N TYR A 91 25.40 14.57 10.92
CA TYR A 91 26.68 14.86 11.54
C TYR A 91 27.78 13.95 10.99
N ARG A 92 29.02 14.47 10.94
CA ARG A 92 30.22 13.65 10.76
C ARG A 92 31.14 13.92 11.94
N GLY A 93 31.25 12.94 12.84
CA GLY A 93 31.80 13.17 14.18
C GLY A 93 30.94 14.21 14.92
N ARG A 94 31.58 15.31 15.35
CA ARG A 94 30.88 16.44 16.01
C ARG A 94 30.45 17.55 15.04
N ALA A 95 30.83 17.49 13.79
CA ALA A 95 30.52 18.51 12.80
C ALA A 95 29.12 18.33 12.22
N TYR A 96 28.30 19.39 12.29
CA TYR A 96 26.98 19.43 11.63
C TYR A 96 27.15 19.55 10.11
N TYR A 97 26.46 18.65 9.37
CA TYR A 97 26.54 18.56 7.91
C TYR A 97 25.28 18.99 7.17
N GLY A 98 24.14 19.08 7.85
CA GLY A 98 22.91 19.53 7.20
C GLY A 98 21.66 18.99 7.87
N THR A 99 20.51 19.39 7.35
CA THR A 99 19.20 18.93 7.83
C THR A 99 18.35 18.45 6.66
N VAL A 100 17.70 17.33 6.84
CA VAL A 100 16.65 16.81 5.96
C VAL A 100 15.29 17.11 6.57
N ILE A 101 14.51 17.97 5.92
CA ILE A 101 13.13 18.30 6.31
C ILE A 101 12.21 17.21 5.75
N CYS A 102 11.46 16.53 6.63
CA CYS A 102 10.57 15.44 6.26
C CYS A 102 9.12 15.91 6.25
N ARG A 103 8.39 15.69 5.14
CA ARG A 103 6.95 15.99 5.03
C ARG A 103 6.23 14.88 4.32
N SER A 104 4.98 14.64 4.72
CA SER A 104 4.13 13.66 4.06
C SER A 104 3.36 14.29 2.89
N MET A 105 3.22 13.54 1.83
CA MET A 105 2.50 13.96 0.62
C MET A 105 0.98 13.71 0.71
N ASP A 106 0.51 12.99 1.71
CA ASP A 106 -0.93 12.84 1.99
C ASP A 106 -1.57 14.17 2.42
N ASN A 107 -0.78 15.11 2.95
CA ASN A 107 -1.17 16.47 3.24
C ASN A 107 -0.27 17.49 2.51
N PRO A 108 -0.46 17.72 1.19
CA PRO A 108 0.39 18.63 0.42
C PRO A 108 0.43 20.05 0.97
N SER A 109 -0.61 20.51 1.68
CA SER A 109 -0.64 21.84 2.28
C SER A 109 0.45 22.07 3.34
N SER A 110 0.98 21.00 3.94
CA SER A 110 2.09 21.05 4.90
C SER A 110 3.46 21.33 4.24
N ILE A 111 3.56 21.26 2.91
CA ILE A 111 4.81 21.46 2.15
C ILE A 111 4.99 22.96 1.88
N VAL A 112 5.22 23.72 2.94
CA VAL A 112 5.33 25.18 2.90
C VAL A 112 6.41 25.69 3.88
N GLY A 113 6.85 26.94 3.70
CA GLY A 113 7.64 27.67 4.70
C GLY A 113 9.15 27.42 4.68
N PHE A 114 9.69 26.50 3.89
CA PHE A 114 11.12 26.20 3.82
C PHE A 114 11.71 26.33 2.41
N LYS A 115 13.04 26.29 2.31
CA LYS A 115 13.79 26.26 1.03
C LYS A 115 14.82 25.15 1.10
N ILE A 116 14.92 24.38 0.04
CA ILE A 116 15.83 23.23 -0.09
C ILE A 116 16.59 23.30 -1.41
N ALA A 117 17.72 22.61 -1.49
CA ALA A 117 18.51 22.48 -2.72
C ALA A 117 18.33 21.08 -3.37
N ARG A 118 18.12 20.03 -2.54
CA ARG A 118 17.92 18.66 -2.98
C ARG A 118 16.68 18.10 -2.32
N ALA A 119 15.92 17.29 -3.05
CA ALA A 119 14.78 16.54 -2.52
C ALA A 119 14.82 15.09 -2.95
N LEU A 120 14.34 14.21 -2.06
CA LEU A 120 13.90 12.85 -2.37
C LEU A 120 12.39 12.77 -2.21
N VAL A 121 11.72 12.30 -3.24
CA VAL A 121 10.28 12.02 -3.26
C VAL A 121 10.11 10.51 -3.37
N ASP A 122 9.61 9.89 -2.32
CA ASP A 122 9.50 8.42 -2.23
C ASP A 122 8.06 7.96 -2.34
N GLU A 123 7.83 6.92 -3.16
CA GLU A 123 6.54 6.25 -3.39
C GLU A 123 5.39 7.21 -3.80
N ILE A 124 5.67 8.17 -4.69
CA ILE A 124 4.68 9.16 -5.13
C ILE A 124 3.52 8.52 -5.93
N ASP A 125 3.77 7.42 -6.64
CA ASP A 125 2.74 6.72 -7.42
C ASP A 125 1.74 5.94 -6.56
N THR A 126 1.96 5.84 -5.25
CA THR A 126 0.95 5.34 -4.30
C THR A 126 -0.20 6.35 -4.06
N LEU A 127 -0.01 7.59 -4.47
CA LEU A 127 -1.00 8.64 -4.33
C LEU A 127 -1.91 8.74 -5.58
N PRO A 128 -3.18 9.14 -5.41
CA PRO A 128 -4.02 9.51 -6.54
C PRO A 128 -3.34 10.60 -7.38
N LYS A 129 -3.40 10.50 -8.72
CA LYS A 129 -2.69 11.36 -9.68
C LYS A 129 -2.84 12.86 -9.41
N LYS A 130 -4.04 13.32 -9.04
CA LYS A 130 -4.31 14.73 -8.69
C LYS A 130 -3.50 15.16 -7.48
N LYS A 131 -3.47 14.33 -6.43
CA LYS A 131 -2.74 14.59 -5.20
C LYS A 131 -1.23 14.55 -5.40
N ALA A 132 -0.75 13.58 -6.19
CA ALA A 132 0.67 13.50 -6.60
C ALA A 132 1.12 14.77 -7.34
N ASN A 133 0.31 15.29 -8.26
CA ASN A 133 0.60 16.54 -8.97
C ASN A 133 0.61 17.77 -8.02
N ASP A 134 -0.33 17.86 -7.07
CA ASP A 134 -0.33 18.97 -6.09
C ASP A 134 0.91 18.91 -5.19
N ALA A 135 1.24 17.73 -4.65
CA ALA A 135 2.45 17.54 -3.85
C ALA A 135 3.71 17.90 -4.64
N TRP A 136 3.84 17.40 -5.88
CA TRP A 136 4.96 17.70 -6.76
C TRP A 136 5.14 19.19 -6.98
N ASN A 137 4.08 19.90 -7.36
CA ASN A 137 4.14 21.34 -7.62
C ASN A 137 4.62 22.13 -6.41
N ARG A 138 4.17 21.72 -5.20
CA ARG A 138 4.59 22.33 -3.94
C ARG A 138 6.05 22.02 -3.62
N ILE A 139 6.53 20.80 -3.86
CA ILE A 139 7.93 20.41 -3.66
C ILE A 139 8.83 21.20 -4.60
N VAL A 140 8.50 21.28 -5.88
CA VAL A 140 9.25 22.07 -6.86
C VAL A 140 9.36 23.53 -6.43
N ALA A 141 8.29 24.11 -5.89
CA ALA A 141 8.32 25.49 -5.36
C ALA A 141 9.23 25.66 -4.12
N ARG A 142 9.68 24.57 -3.49
CA ARG A 142 10.67 24.62 -2.36
C ARG A 142 12.12 24.57 -2.83
N LEU A 143 12.40 24.15 -4.06
CA LEU A 143 13.75 24.09 -4.64
C LEU A 143 14.28 25.50 -4.96
N ARG A 144 14.46 26.31 -3.95
CA ARG A 144 14.89 27.72 -4.09
C ARG A 144 16.08 28.10 -3.20
N LEU A 145 16.77 27.10 -2.61
CA LEU A 145 18.02 27.35 -1.90
C LEU A 145 19.12 27.55 -2.94
N VAL A 146 19.75 28.71 -2.94
CA VAL A 146 20.84 29.03 -3.87
C VAL A 146 22.16 28.57 -3.28
N ILE A 147 22.87 27.73 -4.01
CA ILE A 147 24.23 27.28 -3.70
C ILE A 147 25.08 27.59 -4.94
N PRO A 148 26.13 28.40 -4.85
CA PRO A 148 26.96 28.75 -5.99
C PRO A 148 27.51 27.52 -6.72
N GLY A 149 27.30 27.46 -8.05
CA GLY A 149 27.77 26.35 -8.88
C GLY A 149 27.01 25.01 -8.72
N VAL A 150 25.89 24.98 -7.98
CA VAL A 150 25.11 23.77 -7.77
C VAL A 150 23.69 23.95 -8.28
N GLU A 151 23.24 23.01 -9.13
CA GLU A 151 21.88 22.95 -9.59
C GLU A 151 20.99 22.20 -8.58
N ASN A 152 19.84 22.79 -8.28
CA ASN A 152 18.82 22.15 -7.43
C ASN A 152 18.13 21.01 -8.18
N GLY A 153 17.81 19.93 -7.49
CA GLY A 153 17.19 18.77 -8.12
C GLY A 153 16.32 17.91 -7.21
N ILE A 154 15.54 17.03 -7.83
CA ILE A 154 14.70 16.04 -7.16
C ILE A 154 15.07 14.64 -7.66
N GLY A 155 15.36 13.75 -6.71
CA GLY A 155 15.32 12.31 -6.91
C GLY A 155 13.93 11.77 -6.57
N VAL A 156 13.40 10.91 -7.41
CA VAL A 156 12.14 10.19 -7.18
C VAL A 156 12.44 8.71 -7.06
N THR A 157 11.88 8.05 -6.06
CA THR A 157 11.95 6.58 -5.93
C THR A 157 10.53 6.06 -5.78
N THR A 158 10.13 5.08 -6.60
CA THR A 158 8.76 4.54 -6.53
C THR A 158 8.65 3.15 -7.13
N THR A 159 7.70 2.38 -6.62
CA THR A 159 7.18 1.20 -7.31
C THR A 159 6.17 1.68 -8.37
N PRO A 160 6.17 1.11 -9.60
CA PRO A 160 5.18 1.50 -10.59
C PRO A 160 3.79 0.98 -10.19
N GLU A 161 2.86 1.90 -9.97
CA GLU A 161 1.47 1.62 -9.60
C GLU A 161 0.50 1.83 -10.78
N GLY A 162 0.94 1.48 -11.97
CA GLY A 162 0.23 1.70 -13.21
C GLY A 162 0.73 2.92 -13.98
N PHE A 163 -0.10 3.43 -14.89
CA PHE A 163 0.23 4.60 -15.71
C PHE A 163 -0.16 5.89 -14.99
N LEU A 164 0.50 6.15 -13.82
CA LEU A 164 0.21 7.27 -12.96
C LEU A 164 1.16 8.47 -13.19
N PHE A 165 1.51 9.18 -12.11
CA PHE A 165 2.28 10.42 -12.17
C PHE A 165 3.68 10.23 -12.78
N VAL A 166 4.43 9.20 -12.31
CA VAL A 166 5.80 8.98 -12.79
C VAL A 166 5.82 8.50 -14.23
N TYR A 167 4.89 7.62 -14.62
CA TYR A 167 4.75 7.23 -16.01
C TYR A 167 4.53 8.44 -16.93
N ASP A 168 3.58 9.31 -16.59
CA ASP A 168 3.25 10.47 -17.43
C ASP A 168 4.42 11.45 -17.57
N ARG A 169 5.11 11.73 -16.47
CA ARG A 169 6.15 12.78 -16.41
C ARG A 169 7.52 12.31 -16.84
N PHE A 170 7.88 11.07 -16.55
CA PHE A 170 9.24 10.56 -16.74
C PHE A 170 9.36 9.59 -17.92
N LYS A 171 8.27 8.97 -18.38
CA LYS A 171 8.31 7.98 -19.47
C LYS A 171 7.52 8.41 -20.69
N LYS A 172 6.24 8.81 -20.51
CA LYS A 172 5.36 9.11 -21.65
C LYS A 172 5.66 10.46 -22.30
N ASN A 173 5.85 11.50 -21.51
CA ASN A 173 6.03 12.87 -21.96
C ASN A 173 7.21 13.56 -21.24
N PRO A 174 8.43 12.99 -21.23
CA PRO A 174 9.55 13.61 -20.56
C PRO A 174 9.97 14.89 -21.30
N THR A 175 10.22 15.95 -20.55
CA THR A 175 10.98 17.09 -21.05
C THR A 175 12.48 16.86 -20.83
N GLU A 176 13.34 17.72 -21.34
CA GLU A 176 14.80 17.64 -21.16
C GLU A 176 15.25 17.61 -19.69
N SER A 177 14.39 18.11 -18.78
CA SER A 177 14.66 18.12 -17.34
C SER A 177 14.34 16.80 -16.63
N TYR A 178 13.73 15.82 -17.30
CA TYR A 178 13.24 14.57 -16.69
C TYR A 178 13.96 13.36 -17.29
N SER A 179 14.46 12.47 -16.43
CA SER A 179 15.00 11.18 -16.83
C SER A 179 14.69 10.13 -15.80
N MET A 180 14.71 8.86 -16.20
CA MET A 180 14.45 7.75 -15.30
C MET A 180 15.30 6.53 -15.63
N VAL A 181 15.46 5.67 -14.63
CA VAL A 181 15.95 4.31 -14.76
C VAL A 181 14.92 3.36 -14.16
N GLN A 182 14.68 2.25 -14.85
CA GLN A 182 13.88 1.12 -14.33
C GLN A 182 14.80 0.06 -13.76
N ALA A 183 14.35 -0.59 -12.68
CA ALA A 183 15.12 -1.62 -12.00
C ALA A 183 14.21 -2.77 -11.59
N SER A 184 14.67 -3.99 -11.80
CA SER A 184 14.01 -5.17 -11.30
C SER A 184 14.52 -5.55 -9.89
N THR A 185 13.73 -6.35 -9.18
CA THR A 185 14.16 -6.97 -7.91
C THR A 185 15.37 -7.87 -8.10
N TYR A 186 15.51 -8.51 -9.27
CA TYR A 186 16.64 -9.39 -9.60
C TYR A 186 18.01 -8.69 -9.56
N GLU A 187 18.04 -7.39 -9.89
CA GLU A 187 19.28 -6.63 -9.89
C GLU A 187 19.82 -6.34 -8.48
N ASN A 188 18.97 -6.57 -7.45
CA ASN A 188 19.32 -6.44 -6.05
C ASN A 188 19.27 -7.78 -5.28
N GLU A 189 19.10 -8.91 -5.99
CA GLU A 189 18.87 -10.25 -5.43
C GLU A 189 19.94 -10.66 -4.39
N ARG A 190 21.20 -10.28 -4.60
CA ARG A 190 22.31 -10.57 -3.68
C ARG A 190 22.17 -10.01 -2.27
N TYR A 191 21.28 -9.02 -2.08
CA TYR A 191 20.99 -8.39 -0.79
C TYR A 191 19.65 -8.83 -0.22
N LEU A 192 18.98 -9.78 -0.85
CA LEU A 192 17.67 -10.28 -0.46
C LEU A 192 17.79 -11.73 0.05
N PRO A 193 16.87 -12.20 0.89
CA PRO A 193 16.77 -13.62 1.22
C PRO A 193 16.66 -14.48 -0.04
N PRO A 194 17.26 -15.70 -0.07
CA PRO A 194 17.26 -16.54 -1.27
C PRO A 194 15.88 -16.90 -1.82
N ASP A 195 14.88 -16.95 -0.94
CA ASP A 195 13.48 -17.28 -1.25
C ASP A 195 12.60 -16.05 -1.52
N TYR A 196 13.14 -14.84 -1.42
CA TYR A 196 12.37 -13.61 -1.52
C TYR A 196 11.60 -13.48 -2.83
N ILE A 197 12.27 -13.64 -3.96
CA ILE A 197 11.66 -13.49 -5.29
C ILE A 197 10.66 -14.63 -5.58
N SER A 198 10.99 -15.87 -5.17
CA SER A 198 10.06 -16.99 -5.31
C SER A 198 8.79 -16.78 -4.48
N SER A 199 8.92 -16.32 -3.25
CA SER A 199 7.78 -15.99 -2.38
C SER A 199 6.89 -14.90 -2.97
N LEU A 200 7.48 -13.87 -3.62
CA LEU A 200 6.70 -12.86 -4.33
C LEU A 200 5.92 -13.48 -5.51
N ARG A 201 6.56 -14.39 -6.27
CA ARG A 201 5.92 -15.06 -7.40
C ARG A 201 4.79 -16.00 -6.98
N GLU A 202 4.94 -16.68 -5.87
CA GLU A 202 3.88 -17.53 -5.31
C GLU A 202 2.71 -16.71 -4.79
N THR A 203 2.99 -15.49 -4.34
CA THR A 203 2.05 -14.66 -3.60
C THR A 203 1.27 -13.70 -4.51
N TYR A 204 1.91 -13.16 -5.55
CA TYR A 204 1.29 -12.16 -6.43
C TYR A 204 0.84 -12.75 -7.76
N PRO A 205 -0.32 -12.30 -8.30
CA PRO A 205 -0.75 -12.59 -9.66
C PRO A 205 0.31 -12.19 -10.71
N ASP A 206 0.39 -12.93 -11.82
CA ASP A 206 1.40 -12.70 -12.88
C ASP A 206 1.46 -11.26 -13.40
N GLN A 207 0.32 -10.58 -13.52
CA GLN A 207 0.30 -9.17 -13.94
C GLN A 207 0.98 -8.25 -12.95
N LEU A 208 0.91 -8.54 -11.63
CA LEU A 208 1.57 -7.75 -10.61
C LEU A 208 3.06 -8.09 -10.48
N ILE A 209 3.47 -9.28 -10.90
CA ILE A 209 4.90 -9.64 -10.97
C ILE A 209 5.65 -8.70 -11.90
N ASN A 210 5.06 -8.29 -13.01
CA ASN A 210 5.69 -7.33 -13.92
C ASN A 210 5.93 -5.97 -13.23
N ALA A 211 4.97 -5.45 -12.45
CA ALA A 211 5.17 -4.22 -11.71
C ALA A 211 6.08 -4.39 -10.49
N TYR A 212 5.84 -5.42 -9.68
CA TYR A 212 6.41 -5.53 -8.34
C TYR A 212 7.76 -6.26 -8.29
N VAL A 213 8.06 -7.07 -9.31
CA VAL A 213 9.34 -7.75 -9.42
C VAL A 213 10.17 -7.16 -10.56
N ARG A 214 9.58 -6.92 -11.75
CA ARG A 214 10.32 -6.39 -12.88
C ARG A 214 10.43 -4.87 -12.90
N GLY A 215 9.55 -4.17 -12.15
CA GLY A 215 9.52 -2.71 -12.15
C GLY A 215 8.87 -2.10 -13.39
N ASP A 216 8.05 -2.85 -14.10
CA ASP A 216 7.39 -2.42 -15.33
C ASP A 216 6.12 -1.63 -15.02
N PHE A 217 5.84 -0.62 -15.84
CA PHE A 217 4.54 0.05 -15.84
C PHE A 217 3.52 -0.85 -16.53
N VAL A 218 2.56 -1.35 -15.77
CA VAL A 218 1.50 -2.21 -16.27
C VAL A 218 0.15 -1.50 -16.21
N ASN A 219 -0.76 -1.86 -17.10
CA ASN A 219 -2.09 -1.27 -17.12
C ASN A 219 -2.97 -1.87 -16.02
N LEU A 220 -3.07 -1.19 -14.89
CA LEU A 220 -4.01 -1.54 -13.82
C LEU A 220 -5.40 -0.93 -14.02
N LYS A 221 -5.60 -0.11 -15.06
CA LYS A 221 -6.86 0.62 -15.32
C LYS A 221 -7.79 -0.04 -16.31
N SER A 222 -7.28 -0.92 -17.15
CA SER A 222 -8.08 -1.61 -18.16
C SER A 222 -8.39 -3.03 -17.68
N GLY A 223 -9.56 -3.22 -17.08
CA GLY A 223 -10.02 -4.53 -16.66
C GLY A 223 -10.81 -4.54 -15.37
N THR A 224 -11.35 -5.68 -15.04
CA THR A 224 -12.02 -5.92 -13.77
C THR A 224 -11.02 -5.92 -12.62
N VAL A 225 -11.44 -5.43 -11.45
CA VAL A 225 -10.64 -5.41 -10.22
C VAL A 225 -10.24 -6.84 -9.81
N TYR A 226 -11.20 -7.78 -9.92
CA TYR A 226 -11.00 -9.19 -9.58
C TYR A 226 -10.84 -10.02 -10.85
N ARG A 227 -9.78 -9.72 -11.61
CA ARG A 227 -9.48 -10.32 -12.91
C ARG A 227 -9.27 -11.83 -12.90
N SER A 228 -8.91 -12.39 -11.74
CA SER A 228 -8.69 -13.83 -11.58
C SER A 228 -10.00 -14.57 -11.31
N TYR A 229 -11.11 -13.85 -11.07
CA TYR A 229 -12.42 -14.45 -10.93
C TYR A 229 -12.97 -14.87 -12.28
N ASP A 230 -13.38 -16.12 -12.37
CA ASP A 230 -14.10 -16.71 -13.50
C ASP A 230 -15.28 -17.48 -12.91
N ARG A 231 -16.51 -17.03 -13.19
CA ARG A 231 -17.74 -17.59 -12.61
C ARG A 231 -17.87 -19.09 -12.85
N SER A 232 -17.41 -19.58 -13.99
CA SER A 232 -17.50 -21.00 -14.32
C SER A 232 -16.48 -21.87 -13.56
N LYS A 233 -15.26 -21.35 -13.37
CA LYS A 233 -14.17 -22.07 -12.72
C LYS A 233 -14.28 -22.02 -11.20
N HIS A 234 -14.77 -20.89 -10.66
CA HIS A 234 -14.83 -20.63 -9.22
C HIS A 234 -16.25 -20.82 -8.66
N ARG A 235 -17.11 -21.52 -9.41
CA ARG A 235 -18.45 -21.88 -8.94
C ARG A 235 -18.37 -22.88 -7.79
N SER A 236 -19.18 -22.63 -6.76
CA SER A 236 -19.38 -23.51 -5.63
C SER A 236 -20.83 -24.03 -5.58
N TYR A 237 -21.00 -25.22 -5.06
CA TYR A 237 -22.30 -25.77 -4.67
C TYR A 237 -22.40 -25.99 -3.15
N GLU A 238 -21.39 -25.51 -2.41
CA GLU A 238 -21.39 -25.56 -0.96
C GLU A 238 -22.47 -24.65 -0.37
N HIS A 239 -22.94 -25.03 0.81
CA HIS A 239 -23.94 -24.31 1.60
C HIS A 239 -23.58 -24.44 3.08
N VAL A 240 -24.22 -23.66 3.93
CA VAL A 240 -24.06 -23.75 5.38
C VAL A 240 -24.65 -25.05 5.90
N ARG A 241 -23.89 -25.78 6.73
CA ARG A 241 -24.33 -26.99 7.40
C ARG A 241 -24.38 -26.72 8.91
N PRO A 242 -25.25 -27.43 9.67
CA PRO A 242 -25.25 -27.34 11.14
C PRO A 242 -23.84 -27.63 11.70
N GLY A 243 -23.37 -26.77 12.61
CA GLY A 243 -22.04 -26.87 13.21
C GLY A 243 -20.88 -26.32 12.41
N ASP A 244 -21.10 -25.78 11.21
CA ASP A 244 -20.06 -25.05 10.47
C ASP A 244 -19.58 -23.83 11.26
N ASN A 245 -18.26 -23.53 11.16
CA ASN A 245 -17.72 -22.25 11.57
C ASN A 245 -17.89 -21.26 10.40
N LEU A 246 -18.70 -20.24 10.61
CA LEU A 246 -18.98 -19.22 9.59
C LEU A 246 -17.99 -18.06 9.73
N LEU A 247 -17.42 -17.65 8.61
CA LEU A 247 -16.57 -16.47 8.50
C LEU A 247 -17.38 -15.41 7.73
N ILE A 248 -17.74 -14.33 8.41
CA ILE A 248 -18.64 -13.31 7.84
C ILE A 248 -17.91 -12.00 7.69
N GLY A 249 -17.69 -11.56 6.43
CA GLY A 249 -17.21 -10.23 6.16
C GLY A 249 -18.35 -9.23 6.18
N MET A 250 -18.13 -8.04 6.75
CA MET A 250 -19.17 -7.04 6.96
C MET A 250 -18.66 -5.63 6.67
N ASP A 251 -19.37 -4.92 5.80
CA ASP A 251 -19.13 -3.52 5.47
C ASP A 251 -20.23 -2.63 6.03
N PHE A 252 -19.84 -1.61 6.83
CA PHE A 252 -20.77 -0.73 7.55
C PHE A 252 -21.10 0.52 6.72
N ASN A 253 -22.21 0.47 6.00
CA ASN A 253 -22.74 1.64 5.30
C ASN A 253 -24.21 1.81 5.62
N ILE A 254 -24.60 3.00 6.04
CA ILE A 254 -26.02 3.29 6.33
C ILE A 254 -26.85 3.07 5.04
N ASP A 255 -27.97 2.37 5.16
CA ASP A 255 -28.89 1.96 4.09
C ASP A 255 -28.32 1.00 3.04
N LYS A 256 -27.07 0.54 3.18
CA LYS A 256 -26.40 -0.36 2.22
C LYS A 256 -25.39 -1.27 2.89
N MET A 257 -25.68 -1.73 4.11
CA MET A 257 -24.81 -2.69 4.76
C MET A 257 -24.76 -3.98 3.97
N ALA A 258 -23.56 -4.47 3.77
CA ALA A 258 -23.31 -5.72 3.07
C ALA A 258 -22.62 -6.73 3.99
N ALA A 259 -23.04 -7.99 3.87
CA ALA A 259 -22.32 -9.09 4.49
C ALA A 259 -22.17 -10.25 3.51
N THR A 260 -21.02 -10.92 3.58
CA THR A 260 -20.77 -12.17 2.83
C THR A 260 -20.40 -13.28 3.79
N ILE A 261 -21.12 -14.39 3.71
CA ILE A 261 -20.98 -15.52 4.58
C ILE A 261 -20.15 -16.61 3.90
N TYR A 262 -19.07 -17.03 4.55
CA TYR A 262 -18.16 -18.07 4.07
C TYR A 262 -18.19 -19.29 4.97
N VAL A 263 -18.05 -20.46 4.34
CA VAL A 263 -17.66 -21.70 5.00
C VAL A 263 -16.28 -22.14 4.53
N ARG A 264 -15.54 -22.80 5.39
CA ARG A 264 -14.24 -23.38 5.05
C ARG A 264 -14.39 -24.87 4.77
N ARG A 265 -13.85 -25.35 3.66
CA ARG A 265 -13.74 -26.75 3.31
C ARG A 265 -12.27 -27.09 3.08
N GLY A 266 -11.63 -27.70 4.08
CA GLY A 266 -10.18 -27.91 4.04
C GLY A 266 -9.42 -26.58 3.98
N LYS A 267 -8.73 -26.32 2.89
CA LYS A 267 -8.01 -25.07 2.63
C LYS A 267 -8.84 -24.03 1.86
N GLU A 268 -9.98 -24.43 1.32
CA GLU A 268 -10.82 -23.60 0.46
C GLU A 268 -11.82 -22.78 1.27
N LEU A 269 -12.09 -21.56 0.81
CA LEU A 269 -13.18 -20.69 1.28
C LEU A 269 -14.28 -20.65 0.21
N HIS A 270 -15.51 -20.86 0.64
CA HIS A 270 -16.69 -20.81 -0.21
C HIS A 270 -17.64 -19.74 0.28
N ALA A 271 -17.92 -18.72 -0.52
CA ALA A 271 -19.02 -17.79 -0.26
C ALA A 271 -20.33 -18.54 -0.51
N VAL A 272 -21.16 -18.65 0.52
CA VAL A 272 -22.34 -19.53 0.54
C VAL A 272 -23.65 -18.83 0.89
N ASP A 273 -23.60 -17.58 1.35
CA ASP A 273 -24.76 -16.71 1.54
C ASP A 273 -24.32 -15.24 1.57
N GLN A 274 -25.27 -14.33 1.38
CA GLN A 274 -25.03 -12.88 1.36
C GLN A 274 -26.20 -12.10 1.95
N ILE A 275 -25.89 -10.91 2.46
CA ILE A 275 -26.84 -9.85 2.79
C ILE A 275 -26.42 -8.63 1.97
N ALA A 276 -27.21 -8.23 0.98
CA ALA A 276 -26.79 -7.24 -0.02
C ALA A 276 -27.24 -5.79 0.30
N ALA A 277 -28.23 -5.62 1.18
CA ALA A 277 -28.79 -4.31 1.49
C ALA A 277 -29.43 -4.30 2.89
N GLY A 278 -28.61 -4.41 3.93
CA GLY A 278 -29.06 -4.20 5.31
C GLY A 278 -29.18 -2.74 5.65
N TYR A 279 -30.16 -2.37 6.47
CA TYR A 279 -30.41 -0.99 6.87
C TYR A 279 -29.41 -0.51 7.94
N ASN A 280 -29.18 -1.33 8.96
CA ASN A 280 -28.27 -1.00 10.07
C ASN A 280 -27.66 -2.26 10.69
N THR A 281 -26.70 -2.07 11.60
CA THR A 281 -25.99 -3.15 12.28
C THR A 281 -26.88 -4.08 13.10
N PRO A 282 -27.84 -3.60 13.93
CA PRO A 282 -28.75 -4.49 14.65
C PRO A 282 -29.58 -5.38 13.73
N GLU A 283 -30.13 -4.86 12.65
CA GLU A 283 -30.92 -5.64 11.70
C GLU A 283 -30.09 -6.77 11.07
N VAL A 284 -28.90 -6.44 10.57
CA VAL A 284 -28.02 -7.45 9.95
C VAL A 284 -27.57 -8.48 10.97
N ALA A 285 -27.25 -8.04 12.19
CA ALA A 285 -26.88 -8.94 13.29
C ALA A 285 -28.02 -9.90 13.67
N GLU A 286 -29.25 -9.38 13.73
CA GLU A 286 -30.45 -10.18 14.00
C GLU A 286 -30.72 -11.22 12.90
N ILE A 287 -30.56 -10.84 11.64
CA ILE A 287 -30.68 -11.75 10.50
C ILE A 287 -29.63 -12.88 10.64
N ILE A 288 -28.37 -12.54 10.94
CA ILE A 288 -27.29 -13.51 11.10
C ILE A 288 -27.61 -14.46 12.26
N LYS A 289 -27.99 -13.93 13.42
CA LYS A 289 -28.30 -14.71 14.62
C LYS A 289 -29.45 -15.69 14.41
N ASN A 290 -30.54 -15.21 13.76
CA ASN A 290 -31.72 -16.05 13.51
C ASN A 290 -31.45 -17.10 12.42
N ARG A 291 -30.70 -16.74 11.39
CA ARG A 291 -30.41 -17.64 10.26
C ARG A 291 -29.39 -18.74 10.63
N TYR A 292 -28.48 -18.45 11.56
CA TYR A 292 -27.32 -19.30 11.87
C TYR A 292 -27.20 -19.61 13.37
N SER A 293 -28.32 -19.84 14.06
CA SER A 293 -28.37 -20.11 15.48
C SER A 293 -27.52 -21.32 15.92
N ASP A 294 -27.34 -22.31 15.06
CA ASP A 294 -26.60 -23.54 15.32
C ASP A 294 -25.13 -23.48 14.87
N ASN A 295 -24.67 -22.33 14.41
CA ASN A 295 -23.36 -22.17 13.85
C ASN A 295 -22.48 -21.22 14.69
N LYS A 296 -21.18 -21.47 14.71
CA LYS A 296 -20.21 -20.55 15.26
C LYS A 296 -19.94 -19.43 14.26
N VAL A 297 -20.12 -18.17 14.68
CA VAL A 297 -19.97 -17.00 13.83
C VAL A 297 -18.72 -16.21 14.23
N VAL A 298 -17.84 -15.95 13.26
CA VAL A 298 -16.72 -15.02 13.37
C VAL A 298 -16.92 -13.92 12.34
N ILE A 299 -17.03 -12.67 12.79
CA ILE A 299 -17.24 -11.50 11.93
C ILE A 299 -15.90 -10.82 11.65
N TYR A 300 -15.68 -10.46 10.41
CA TYR A 300 -14.56 -9.65 9.91
C TYR A 300 -15.12 -8.29 9.47
N PRO A 301 -15.29 -7.37 10.43
CA PRO A 301 -15.92 -6.09 10.16
C PRO A 301 -14.94 -5.09 9.53
N ASP A 302 -15.49 -4.10 8.84
CA ASP A 302 -14.77 -2.86 8.56
C ASP A 302 -14.32 -2.22 9.89
N SER A 303 -13.03 -1.89 10.01
CA SER A 303 -12.47 -1.27 11.22
C SER A 303 -13.04 0.13 11.50
N SER A 304 -13.69 0.79 10.52
CA SER A 304 -14.38 2.07 10.72
C SER A 304 -15.58 1.96 11.65
N GLY A 305 -16.16 0.77 11.82
CA GLY A 305 -17.21 0.45 12.77
C GLY A 305 -16.86 0.65 14.25
N LYS A 306 -15.59 0.99 14.57
CA LYS A 306 -15.15 1.46 15.89
C LYS A 306 -15.56 2.90 16.18
N ASN A 307 -15.82 3.69 15.15
CA ASN A 307 -16.15 5.09 15.31
C ASN A 307 -17.61 5.21 15.78
N ARG A 308 -17.85 6.09 16.76
CA ARG A 308 -19.23 6.36 17.25
C ARG A 308 -20.14 6.77 16.12
N GLY A 309 -21.33 6.18 16.05
CA GLY A 309 -22.34 6.56 15.08
C GLY A 309 -22.69 8.05 15.14
N ARG A 310 -22.90 8.65 13.98
CA ARG A 310 -23.12 10.12 13.81
C ARG A 310 -24.48 10.63 14.28
N LEU A 311 -25.32 9.81 14.87
CA LEU A 311 -26.66 10.22 15.38
C LEU A 311 -26.58 10.42 16.89
N GLY A 312 -26.66 11.69 17.32
CA GLY A 312 -26.47 12.20 18.67
C GLY A 312 -27.19 11.41 19.78
N GLY A 313 -26.40 10.86 20.66
CA GLY A 313 -26.72 10.07 21.84
C GLY A 313 -25.51 9.23 22.21
N ALA A 314 -25.48 8.55 23.34
CA ALA A 314 -24.41 7.62 23.72
C ALA A 314 -24.46 6.38 22.80
N ALA A 315 -24.17 6.57 21.51
CA ALA A 315 -24.25 5.54 20.49
C ALA A 315 -23.02 4.63 20.63
N GLU A 316 -23.26 3.37 20.86
CA GLU A 316 -22.27 2.32 20.79
C GLU A 316 -21.73 2.19 19.36
N SER A 317 -20.47 1.79 19.22
CA SER A 317 -19.90 1.54 17.89
C SER A 317 -20.53 0.28 17.29
N ASP A 318 -20.60 0.19 15.95
CA ASP A 318 -21.15 -0.99 15.26
C ASP A 318 -20.50 -2.29 15.73
N ILE A 319 -19.19 -2.27 15.99
CA ILE A 319 -18.46 -3.43 16.50
C ILE A 319 -18.87 -3.75 17.95
N ALA A 320 -19.08 -2.74 18.79
CA ALA A 320 -19.56 -2.97 20.16
C ALA A 320 -20.94 -3.61 20.19
N ILE A 321 -21.86 -3.19 19.32
CA ILE A 321 -23.18 -3.83 19.17
C ILE A 321 -23.01 -5.31 18.83
N LEU A 322 -22.17 -5.66 17.83
CA LEU A 322 -21.94 -7.05 17.43
C LEU A 322 -21.36 -7.90 18.57
N GLU A 323 -20.42 -7.36 19.33
CA GLU A 323 -19.75 -8.09 20.42
C GLU A 323 -20.59 -8.15 21.71
N GLN A 324 -21.22 -7.04 22.10
CA GLN A 324 -21.87 -6.94 23.42
C GLN A 324 -23.33 -7.34 23.39
N GLU A 325 -24.10 -6.93 22.35
CA GLU A 325 -25.52 -7.27 22.27
C GLU A 325 -25.78 -8.63 21.62
N TYR A 326 -24.98 -8.97 20.60
CA TYR A 326 -25.18 -10.22 19.85
C TYR A 326 -24.18 -11.33 20.21
N SER A 327 -23.14 -11.02 21.00
CA SER A 327 -22.09 -11.95 21.44
C SER A 327 -21.34 -12.62 20.29
N PHE A 328 -21.18 -11.93 19.15
CA PHE A 328 -20.38 -12.41 18.05
C PHE A 328 -18.88 -12.19 18.31
N ILE A 329 -18.06 -13.08 17.79
CA ILE A 329 -16.61 -12.92 17.82
C ILE A 329 -16.21 -12.03 16.65
N CYS A 330 -15.67 -10.81 16.91
CA CYS A 330 -15.16 -9.94 15.86
C CYS A 330 -13.64 -10.05 15.73
N ARG A 331 -13.16 -10.20 14.49
CA ARG A 331 -11.72 -10.29 14.16
C ARG A 331 -11.32 -9.14 13.26
N TYR A 332 -10.60 -8.18 13.80
CA TYR A 332 -10.20 -6.96 13.12
C TYR A 332 -8.90 -6.38 13.69
N ASN A 333 -8.22 -5.55 12.88
CA ASN A 333 -7.05 -4.78 13.29
C ASN A 333 -7.43 -3.34 13.66
N SER A 334 -6.46 -2.55 14.11
CA SER A 334 -6.65 -1.11 14.38
C SER A 334 -7.06 -0.34 13.15
N THR A 335 -6.62 -0.77 11.97
CA THR A 335 -6.95 -0.22 10.65
C THR A 335 -7.31 -1.35 9.69
N ASN A 336 -8.17 -1.06 8.71
CA ASN A 336 -8.47 -2.03 7.66
C ASN A 336 -7.20 -2.44 6.91
N PRO A 337 -7.12 -3.70 6.46
CA PRO A 337 -6.16 -4.07 5.43
C PRO A 337 -6.30 -3.14 4.23
N ALA A 338 -5.19 -2.66 3.67
CA ALA A 338 -5.24 -1.77 2.52
C ALA A 338 -6.07 -2.37 1.38
N VAL A 339 -6.87 -1.55 0.70
CA VAL A 339 -7.74 -2.00 -0.41
C VAL A 339 -6.96 -2.84 -1.42
N LYS A 340 -5.76 -2.41 -1.77
CA LYS A 340 -4.86 -3.12 -2.67
C LYS A 340 -4.47 -4.51 -2.14
N ASP A 341 -4.18 -4.62 -0.86
CA ASP A 341 -3.78 -5.90 -0.26
C ASP A 341 -4.97 -6.87 -0.22
N ARG A 342 -6.19 -6.37 0.04
CA ARG A 342 -7.43 -7.16 -0.05
C ARG A 342 -7.69 -7.66 -1.46
N ILE A 343 -7.56 -6.79 -2.48
CA ILE A 343 -7.69 -7.16 -3.89
C ILE A 343 -6.67 -8.21 -4.29
N ASN A 344 -5.40 -8.03 -3.90
CA ASN A 344 -4.34 -8.97 -4.22
C ASN A 344 -4.56 -10.34 -3.57
N ALA A 345 -4.95 -10.36 -2.28
CA ALA A 345 -5.27 -11.60 -1.57
C ALA A 345 -6.42 -12.35 -2.27
N THR A 346 -7.45 -11.63 -2.65
CA THR A 346 -8.62 -12.21 -3.32
C THR A 346 -8.28 -12.75 -4.72
N ASN A 347 -7.56 -11.98 -5.55
CA ASN A 347 -7.12 -12.46 -6.85
C ASN A 347 -6.21 -13.69 -6.72
N LYS A 348 -5.27 -13.67 -5.77
CA LYS A 348 -4.39 -14.82 -5.53
C LYS A 348 -5.14 -16.05 -5.04
N ALA A 349 -6.14 -15.87 -4.19
CA ALA A 349 -6.99 -16.97 -3.71
C ALA A 349 -7.77 -17.61 -4.88
N PHE A 350 -8.31 -16.81 -5.80
CA PHE A 350 -8.94 -17.33 -7.04
C PHE A 350 -7.93 -18.06 -7.92
N GLU A 351 -6.78 -17.45 -8.23
CA GLU A 351 -5.73 -18.09 -9.06
C GLU A 351 -5.27 -19.43 -8.49
N SER A 352 -5.20 -19.54 -7.18
CA SER A 352 -4.77 -20.76 -6.49
C SER A 352 -5.87 -21.80 -6.33
N GLY A 353 -7.10 -21.53 -6.78
CA GLY A 353 -8.24 -22.41 -6.59
C GLY A 353 -8.63 -22.63 -5.14
N LEU A 354 -8.46 -21.57 -4.31
CA LEU A 354 -8.76 -21.61 -2.87
C LEU A 354 -9.98 -20.77 -2.49
N LEU A 355 -10.55 -20.01 -3.43
CA LEU A 355 -11.73 -19.18 -3.21
C LEU A 355 -12.80 -19.51 -4.25
N PHE A 356 -14.01 -19.78 -3.77
CA PHE A 356 -15.15 -20.15 -4.58
C PHE A 356 -16.39 -19.37 -4.18
N VAL A 357 -17.35 -19.24 -5.09
CA VAL A 357 -18.60 -18.51 -4.88
C VAL A 357 -19.79 -19.39 -5.30
N ASN A 358 -20.73 -19.61 -4.41
CA ASN A 358 -22.02 -20.17 -4.79
C ASN A 358 -22.87 -19.06 -5.43
N ASP A 359 -22.80 -18.96 -6.74
CA ASP A 359 -23.43 -17.88 -7.51
C ASP A 359 -24.97 -17.93 -7.52
N HIS A 360 -25.57 -19.03 -7.05
CA HIS A 360 -27.01 -19.11 -6.82
C HIS A 360 -27.43 -18.48 -5.48
N LEU A 361 -26.62 -18.68 -4.43
CA LEU A 361 -26.88 -18.13 -3.10
C LEU A 361 -26.26 -16.75 -2.89
N CYS A 362 -25.22 -16.43 -3.65
CA CYS A 362 -24.45 -15.18 -3.59
C CYS A 362 -24.39 -14.49 -4.96
N PRO A 363 -25.54 -14.16 -5.60
CA PRO A 363 -25.54 -13.57 -6.94
C PRO A 363 -24.87 -12.20 -6.96
N ASP A 364 -25.09 -11.35 -5.93
CA ASP A 364 -24.48 -10.01 -5.89
C ASP A 364 -22.96 -10.09 -5.64
N VAL A 365 -22.48 -11.04 -4.85
CA VAL A 365 -21.03 -11.29 -4.67
C VAL A 365 -20.40 -11.68 -6.00
N ALA A 366 -21.02 -12.61 -6.72
CA ALA A 366 -20.53 -13.05 -8.03
C ALA A 366 -20.50 -11.91 -9.05
N ASP A 367 -21.59 -11.12 -9.13
CA ASP A 367 -21.69 -9.96 -10.02
C ASP A 367 -20.68 -8.87 -9.68
N CYS A 368 -20.47 -8.61 -8.38
CA CYS A 368 -19.54 -7.61 -7.92
C CYS A 368 -18.08 -8.01 -8.25
N PHE A 369 -17.70 -9.28 -8.06
CA PHE A 369 -16.37 -9.76 -8.46
C PHE A 369 -16.18 -9.72 -9.98
N GLU A 370 -17.20 -10.02 -10.76
CA GLU A 370 -17.13 -10.08 -12.22
C GLU A 370 -17.07 -8.68 -12.85
N GLN A 371 -17.77 -7.69 -12.28
CA GLN A 371 -18.08 -6.43 -12.94
C GLN A 371 -17.40 -5.19 -12.32
N GLN A 372 -16.77 -5.26 -11.16
CA GLN A 372 -16.10 -4.09 -10.60
C GLN A 372 -14.87 -3.73 -11.42
N THR A 373 -14.82 -2.49 -11.88
CA THR A 373 -13.72 -1.94 -12.67
C THR A 373 -12.94 -0.90 -11.85
N TYR A 374 -11.76 -0.54 -12.34
CA TYR A 374 -11.00 0.58 -11.81
C TYR A 374 -11.52 1.91 -12.37
N ASN A 375 -11.53 2.95 -11.54
CA ASN A 375 -11.80 4.31 -11.96
C ASN A 375 -10.56 4.95 -12.65
N GLU A 376 -10.69 6.21 -13.10
CA GLU A 376 -9.60 6.94 -13.75
C GLU A 376 -8.36 7.14 -12.89
N ASN A 377 -8.48 6.99 -11.57
CA ASN A 377 -7.39 7.11 -10.61
C ASN A 377 -6.70 5.77 -10.32
N GLY A 378 -7.18 4.67 -10.90
CA GLY A 378 -6.67 3.32 -10.62
C GLY A 378 -7.15 2.73 -9.30
N GLU A 379 -8.22 3.27 -8.72
CA GLU A 379 -8.91 2.74 -7.54
C GLU A 379 -10.18 1.99 -7.97
N PRO A 380 -10.70 1.02 -7.20
CA PRO A 380 -12.00 0.42 -7.48
C PRO A 380 -13.08 1.49 -7.64
N ASP A 381 -13.87 1.42 -8.72
CA ASP A 381 -14.91 2.40 -8.98
C ASP A 381 -16.07 2.25 -7.99
N LYS A 382 -16.30 3.30 -7.20
CA LYS A 382 -17.39 3.36 -6.21
C LYS A 382 -18.72 3.86 -6.79
N LYS A 383 -18.70 4.48 -7.97
CA LYS A 383 -19.93 5.00 -8.60
C LYS A 383 -20.89 3.89 -9.01
N SER A 384 -20.36 2.70 -9.27
CA SER A 384 -21.16 1.52 -9.61
C SER A 384 -21.93 0.91 -8.42
N GLY A 385 -21.58 1.30 -7.17
CA GLY A 385 -22.17 0.75 -5.95
C GLY A 385 -21.81 -0.72 -5.67
N ARG A 386 -20.81 -1.27 -6.35
CA ARG A 386 -20.34 -2.65 -6.17
C ARG A 386 -19.27 -2.78 -5.10
N ASP A 387 -18.75 -1.67 -4.62
CA ASP A 387 -17.70 -1.62 -3.61
C ASP A 387 -18.12 -2.22 -2.28
N HIS A 388 -19.35 -1.97 -1.81
CA HIS A 388 -19.82 -2.45 -0.50
C HIS A 388 -19.82 -3.98 -0.38
N GLN A 389 -20.39 -4.67 -1.37
CA GLN A 389 -20.41 -6.14 -1.35
C GLN A 389 -19.01 -6.73 -1.55
N ASN A 390 -18.18 -6.09 -2.37
CA ASN A 390 -16.79 -6.52 -2.55
C ASN A 390 -15.95 -6.26 -1.31
N ASP A 391 -16.13 -5.14 -0.62
CA ASP A 391 -15.44 -4.85 0.63
C ASP A 391 -15.82 -5.89 1.69
N ALA A 392 -17.11 -6.14 1.91
CA ALA A 392 -17.58 -7.21 2.78
C ALA A 392 -16.99 -8.58 2.40
N SER A 393 -16.95 -8.91 1.10
CA SER A 393 -16.43 -10.20 0.64
C SER A 393 -14.92 -10.36 0.85
N THR A 394 -14.15 -9.28 0.77
CA THR A 394 -12.69 -9.34 0.78
C THR A 394 -12.06 -9.30 2.17
N TYR A 395 -12.78 -8.83 3.21
CA TYR A 395 -12.23 -8.83 4.57
C TYR A 395 -11.85 -10.24 5.06
N PRO A 396 -12.74 -11.26 5.05
CA PRO A 396 -12.35 -12.61 5.48
C PRO A 396 -11.18 -13.16 4.68
N VAL A 397 -11.16 -12.94 3.36
CA VAL A 397 -10.08 -13.42 2.48
C VAL A 397 -8.74 -12.79 2.86
N ALA A 398 -8.69 -11.49 3.11
CA ALA A 398 -7.46 -10.79 3.47
C ALA A 398 -6.89 -11.24 4.83
N TYR A 399 -7.74 -11.64 5.76
CA TYR A 399 -7.31 -12.14 7.07
C TYR A 399 -6.93 -13.62 7.05
N GLU A 400 -7.65 -14.45 6.30
CA GLU A 400 -7.46 -15.89 6.27
C GLU A 400 -6.47 -16.37 5.22
N MET A 401 -6.28 -15.57 4.15
CA MET A 401 -5.38 -15.84 3.02
C MET A 401 -4.55 -14.59 2.69
N PRO A 402 -3.80 -14.03 3.67
CA PRO A 402 -3.07 -12.79 3.45
C PRO A 402 -1.97 -13.00 2.42
N VAL A 403 -1.78 -11.99 1.56
CA VAL A 403 -0.57 -11.86 0.76
C VAL A 403 0.55 -11.45 1.70
N ILE A 404 1.40 -12.39 2.10
CA ILE A 404 2.53 -12.11 2.97
C ILE A 404 3.52 -11.26 2.19
N LYS A 405 3.64 -9.97 2.58
CA LYS A 405 4.81 -9.18 2.19
C LYS A 405 5.97 -9.70 3.03
N PRO A 406 7.02 -10.29 2.44
CA PRO A 406 8.18 -10.66 3.22
C PRO A 406 8.70 -9.39 3.89
N ALA A 407 8.62 -9.31 5.21
CA ALA A 407 9.30 -8.26 5.94
C ALA A 407 10.80 -8.44 5.68
N ALA A 408 11.48 -7.39 5.25
CA ALA A 408 12.93 -7.37 5.22
C ALA A 408 13.39 -7.44 6.70
N ASN A 409 13.58 -8.64 7.22
CA ASN A 409 14.20 -8.85 8.51
C ASN A 409 15.69 -8.58 8.36
N LEU A 410 16.09 -7.32 8.50
CA LEU A 410 17.45 -6.95 8.79
C LEU A 410 17.78 -7.41 10.21
N GLN A 411 18.21 -8.67 10.37
CA GLN A 411 18.94 -9.07 11.55
C GLN A 411 20.34 -8.46 11.43
N VAL A 412 20.52 -7.29 12.02
CA VAL A 412 21.86 -6.75 12.28
C VAL A 412 22.44 -7.57 13.44
N ASN A 413 23.25 -8.60 13.12
CA ASN A 413 24.07 -9.27 14.11
C ASN A 413 25.18 -8.29 14.53
N PHE A 414 24.98 -7.60 15.63
CA PHE A 414 26.09 -6.99 16.36
C PHE A 414 26.89 -8.12 17.03
N SER A 415 27.96 -8.61 16.35
CA SER A 415 29.01 -9.33 17.06
C SER A 415 29.75 -8.35 17.95
N ARG A 416 29.70 -8.63 19.25
CA ARG A 416 30.51 -7.95 20.27
C ARG A 416 32.00 -8.24 20.08
#